data_8fcf8a104f4dfee6affa3cfe40a9239c
#
_entry.id   8fcf8a104f4dfee6affa3cfe40a9239c
#
_cell.length_a   1.000
_cell.length_b   1.000
_cell.length_c   1.000
_cell.angle_alpha   90.00
_cell.angle_beta   90.00
_cell.angle_gamma   90.00
#
_symmetry.space_group_name_H-M   'P 1'
#
loop_
_entity.id
_entity.type
_entity.pdbx_description
1 polymer ?
#
loop_
_entity_poly.entity_id
_entity_poly.type
_entity_poly.pdbx_seq_one_letter_code
_entity_poly.pdbx_strand_id
1 'polypeptide(L)'
;MIAAFCDLCAVSGDASALTQAQKAAQSIVLHRSLPGDGFRHDDADPAGPYLGDTLAMGQAFLELYNVTADRNYLSAAGRAADFIAAHFAPLAPGAGFITSSTRTDTAYPPHPDRDENIALVRFASKLAFAVSDKRYRDLAAEAMRYLATSSIALRPLSAGILLAADDESKSPLHITILGAPQEARAVALHVAALRALASHELIEWRDPADHNPLPTNVSYPNLNHPALFLCTATSCSSPTTEPERVPALVRRAQTLKQ
;
A
#
# COMPACT_ATOMS: atom_id res chain seq x y z
N MET A 1 -12.52 0.30 -6.44
CA MET A 1 -13.74 0.37 -5.59
C MET A 1 -13.42 0.12 -4.11
N ILE A 2 -12.75 -0.97 -3.70
CA ILE A 2 -12.41 -1.24 -2.28
C ILE A 2 -11.62 -0.07 -1.68
N ALA A 3 -10.52 0.35 -2.31
CA ALA A 3 -9.72 1.50 -1.87
C ALA A 3 -10.57 2.77 -1.73
N ALA A 4 -11.44 3.08 -2.71
CA ALA A 4 -12.33 4.25 -2.63
C ALA A 4 -13.30 4.21 -1.44
N PHE A 5 -13.77 3.03 -1.03
CA PHE A 5 -14.56 2.89 0.20
C PHE A 5 -13.69 3.07 1.45
N CYS A 6 -12.43 2.65 1.44
CA CYS A 6 -11.48 2.93 2.52
C CYS A 6 -11.25 4.45 2.64
N ASP A 7 -11.01 5.15 1.53
CA ASP A 7 -10.86 6.60 1.48
C ASP A 7 -12.11 7.31 2.00
N LEU A 8 -13.30 6.86 1.58
CA LEU A 8 -14.56 7.42 2.06
C LEU A 8 -14.70 7.26 3.58
N CYS A 9 -14.39 6.07 4.11
CA CYS A 9 -14.39 5.84 5.55
C CYS A 9 -13.39 6.74 6.26
N ALA A 10 -12.17 6.86 5.74
CA ALA A 10 -11.11 7.69 6.32
C ALA A 10 -11.53 9.16 6.43
N VAL A 11 -12.12 9.72 5.37
CA VAL A 11 -12.51 11.14 5.31
C VAL A 11 -13.79 11.41 6.11
N SER A 12 -14.82 10.59 5.91
CA SER A 12 -16.16 10.84 6.50
C SER A 12 -16.31 10.26 7.91
N GLY A 13 -15.57 9.21 8.24
CA GLY A 13 -15.79 8.40 9.45
C GLY A 13 -16.99 7.44 9.31
N ASP A 14 -17.51 7.24 8.10
CA ASP A 14 -18.64 6.35 7.85
C ASP A 14 -18.20 4.87 7.90
N ALA A 15 -18.53 4.21 9.01
CA ALA A 15 -18.25 2.78 9.19
C ALA A 15 -18.97 1.87 8.17
N SER A 16 -20.03 2.35 7.54
CA SER A 16 -20.71 1.57 6.51
C SER A 16 -19.86 1.44 5.26
N ALA A 17 -19.08 2.46 4.92
CA ALA A 17 -18.13 2.43 3.81
C ALA A 17 -17.05 1.36 4.04
N LEU A 18 -16.47 1.28 5.25
CA LEU A 18 -15.51 0.23 5.60
C LEU A 18 -16.13 -1.17 5.50
N THR A 19 -17.36 -1.33 5.98
CA THR A 19 -18.10 -2.60 5.86
C THR A 19 -18.27 -3.01 4.40
N GLN A 20 -18.56 -2.08 3.50
CA GLN A 20 -18.65 -2.36 2.06
C GLN A 20 -17.30 -2.72 1.46
N ALA A 21 -16.21 -2.02 1.83
CA ALA A 21 -14.87 -2.36 1.40
C ALA A 21 -14.49 -3.81 1.79
N GLN A 22 -14.72 -4.17 3.05
CA GLN A 22 -14.44 -5.50 3.57
C GLN A 22 -15.26 -6.61 2.89
N LYS A 23 -16.57 -6.39 2.71
CA LYS A 23 -17.44 -7.33 1.98
C LYS A 23 -17.00 -7.52 0.54
N ALA A 24 -16.64 -6.43 -0.16
CA ALA A 24 -16.16 -6.51 -1.53
C ALA A 24 -14.82 -7.28 -1.61
N ALA A 25 -13.87 -7.01 -0.71
CA ALA A 25 -12.61 -7.73 -0.64
C ALA A 25 -12.83 -9.22 -0.37
N GLN A 26 -13.67 -9.56 0.61
CA GLN A 26 -14.02 -10.95 0.93
C GLN A 26 -14.67 -11.67 -0.25
N SER A 27 -15.59 -11.01 -0.96
CA SER A 27 -16.23 -11.57 -2.15
C SER A 27 -15.22 -11.88 -3.26
N ILE A 28 -14.28 -10.96 -3.52
CA ILE A 28 -13.24 -11.18 -4.54
C ILE A 28 -12.30 -12.31 -4.11
N VAL A 29 -11.89 -12.35 -2.85
CA VAL A 29 -11.05 -13.44 -2.32
C VAL A 29 -11.76 -14.78 -2.48
N LEU A 30 -13.07 -14.85 -2.17
CA LEU A 30 -13.83 -16.10 -2.25
C LEU A 30 -14.03 -16.59 -3.70
N HIS A 31 -14.27 -15.68 -4.64
CA HIS A 31 -14.71 -16.06 -6.00
C HIS A 31 -13.65 -15.87 -7.09
N ARG A 32 -12.58 -15.11 -6.82
CA ARG A 32 -11.61 -14.69 -7.84
C ARG A 32 -10.16 -15.09 -7.54
N SER A 33 -9.89 -15.69 -6.37
CA SER A 33 -8.52 -16.13 -6.05
C SER A 33 -8.05 -17.24 -6.98
N LEU A 34 -6.77 -17.15 -7.31
CA LEU A 34 -6.01 -18.17 -8.01
C LEU A 34 -5.08 -18.92 -7.04
N PRO A 35 -4.64 -20.14 -7.35
CA PRO A 35 -3.57 -20.79 -6.61
C PRO A 35 -2.33 -19.90 -6.54
N GLY A 36 -1.76 -19.70 -5.36
CA GLY A 36 -0.62 -18.83 -5.13
C GLY A 36 -1.00 -17.37 -4.84
N ASP A 37 -2.27 -17.08 -4.52
CA ASP A 37 -2.78 -15.77 -4.07
C ASP A 37 -2.80 -14.66 -5.15
N GLY A 38 -2.84 -15.02 -6.43
CA GLY A 38 -3.21 -14.14 -7.51
C GLY A 38 -4.73 -14.00 -7.65
N PHE A 39 -5.16 -13.11 -8.55
CA PHE A 39 -6.58 -12.87 -8.82
C PHE A 39 -6.86 -12.93 -10.32
N ARG A 40 -8.02 -13.51 -10.69
CA ARG A 40 -8.50 -13.57 -12.07
C ARG A 40 -9.49 -12.47 -12.37
N HIS A 41 -9.53 -12.05 -13.63
CA HIS A 41 -10.42 -10.99 -14.08
C HIS A 41 -11.89 -11.38 -13.92
N ASP A 42 -12.25 -12.55 -14.44
CA ASP A 42 -13.59 -13.13 -14.30
C ASP A 42 -13.55 -14.66 -14.28
N ASP A 43 -14.71 -15.31 -14.26
CA ASP A 43 -14.84 -16.77 -14.19
C ASP A 43 -14.64 -17.43 -15.55
N ALA A 44 -14.81 -16.68 -16.64
CA ALA A 44 -14.84 -17.18 -18.01
C ALA A 44 -13.55 -16.88 -18.80
N ASP A 45 -12.66 -16.02 -18.26
CA ASP A 45 -11.46 -15.60 -18.98
C ASP A 45 -10.34 -16.66 -18.90
N PRO A 46 -10.03 -17.36 -20.03
CA PRO A 46 -8.94 -18.33 -20.09
C PRO A 46 -7.56 -17.68 -20.31
N ALA A 47 -7.50 -16.40 -20.64
CA ALA A 47 -6.28 -15.72 -21.07
C ALA A 47 -5.45 -15.12 -19.91
N GLY A 48 -6.05 -14.98 -18.73
CA GLY A 48 -5.37 -14.53 -17.51
C GLY A 48 -4.36 -15.55 -16.96
N PRO A 49 -3.72 -15.27 -15.82
CA PRO A 49 -3.92 -14.09 -14.98
C PRO A 49 -3.34 -12.81 -15.57
N TYR A 50 -3.92 -11.67 -15.14
CA TYR A 50 -3.45 -10.33 -15.49
C TYR A 50 -2.82 -9.62 -14.31
N LEU A 51 -1.76 -8.84 -14.58
CA LEU A 51 -1.06 -8.03 -13.58
C LEU A 51 -2.01 -7.08 -12.87
N GLY A 52 -2.82 -6.34 -13.63
CA GLY A 52 -3.72 -5.31 -13.10
C GLY A 52 -4.70 -5.84 -12.04
N ASP A 53 -5.23 -7.05 -12.20
CA ASP A 53 -6.19 -7.63 -11.25
C ASP A 53 -5.54 -7.92 -9.89
N THR A 54 -4.37 -8.59 -9.91
CA THR A 54 -3.63 -8.91 -8.69
C THR A 54 -3.07 -7.66 -8.02
N LEU A 55 -2.56 -6.71 -8.81
CA LEU A 55 -2.05 -5.43 -8.33
C LEU A 55 -3.14 -4.59 -7.67
N ALA A 56 -4.33 -4.50 -8.28
CA ALA A 56 -5.46 -3.79 -7.71
C ALA A 56 -5.92 -4.38 -6.36
N MET A 57 -5.87 -5.70 -6.22
CA MET A 57 -6.17 -6.36 -4.95
C MET A 57 -5.07 -6.13 -3.91
N GLY A 58 -3.80 -6.18 -4.31
CA GLY A 58 -2.67 -5.86 -3.43
C GLY A 58 -2.77 -4.45 -2.86
N GLN A 59 -3.07 -3.46 -3.71
CA GLN A 59 -3.31 -2.08 -3.30
C GLN A 59 -4.52 -1.98 -2.35
N ALA A 60 -5.64 -2.64 -2.68
CA ALA A 60 -6.83 -2.65 -1.85
C ALA A 60 -6.55 -3.23 -0.45
N PHE A 61 -5.74 -4.27 -0.34
CA PHE A 61 -5.32 -4.83 0.94
C PHE A 61 -4.46 -3.85 1.76
N LEU A 62 -3.55 -3.10 1.13
CA LEU A 62 -2.79 -2.07 1.85
C LEU A 62 -3.70 -0.95 2.38
N GLU A 63 -4.70 -0.53 1.61
CA GLU A 63 -5.65 0.49 2.09
C GLU A 63 -6.56 -0.05 3.21
N LEU A 64 -7.01 -1.31 3.11
CA LEU A 64 -7.71 -1.97 4.22
C LEU A 64 -6.82 -2.06 5.47
N TYR A 65 -5.53 -2.37 5.32
CA TYR A 65 -4.60 -2.35 6.44
C TYR A 65 -4.49 -0.96 7.09
N ASN A 66 -4.31 0.09 6.30
CA ASN A 66 -4.22 1.46 6.81
C ASN A 66 -5.46 1.85 7.65
N VAL A 67 -6.65 1.45 7.20
CA VAL A 67 -7.91 1.84 7.86
C VAL A 67 -8.23 0.95 9.07
N THR A 68 -7.82 -0.33 9.05
CA THR A 68 -8.19 -1.30 10.08
C THR A 68 -7.05 -1.67 11.03
N ALA A 69 -5.80 -1.48 10.62
CA ALA A 69 -4.60 -2.03 11.23
C ALA A 69 -4.59 -3.59 11.33
N ASP A 70 -5.49 -4.27 10.62
CA ASP A 70 -5.53 -5.74 10.60
C ASP A 70 -4.40 -6.30 9.72
N ARG A 71 -3.41 -6.93 10.37
CA ARG A 71 -2.22 -7.50 9.72
C ARG A 71 -2.51 -8.63 8.72
N ASN A 72 -3.72 -9.21 8.75
CA ASN A 72 -4.13 -10.17 7.73
C ASN A 72 -4.19 -9.53 6.33
N TYR A 73 -4.63 -8.27 6.25
CA TYR A 73 -4.60 -7.52 4.99
C TYR A 73 -3.17 -7.21 4.54
N LEU A 74 -2.27 -6.86 5.45
CA LEU A 74 -0.86 -6.65 5.12
C LEU A 74 -0.21 -7.93 4.58
N SER A 75 -0.50 -9.06 5.22
CA SER A 75 -0.05 -10.39 4.76
C SER A 75 -0.62 -10.73 3.38
N ALA A 76 -1.89 -10.41 3.12
CA ALA A 76 -2.52 -10.62 1.82
C ALA A 76 -1.88 -9.73 0.72
N ALA A 77 -1.53 -8.48 1.05
CA ALA A 77 -0.80 -7.60 0.13
C ALA A 77 0.58 -8.18 -0.22
N GLY A 78 1.28 -8.74 0.76
CA GLY A 78 2.57 -9.42 0.54
C GLY A 78 2.43 -10.61 -0.43
N ARG A 79 1.43 -11.47 -0.21
CA ARG A 79 1.19 -12.61 -1.11
C ARG A 79 0.83 -12.18 -2.53
N ALA A 80 0.05 -11.12 -2.70
CA ALA A 80 -0.23 -10.56 -4.01
C ALA A 80 1.05 -10.05 -4.71
N ALA A 81 1.96 -9.40 -3.98
CA ALA A 81 3.25 -8.97 -4.52
C ALA A 81 4.15 -10.15 -4.89
N ASP A 82 4.18 -11.22 -4.09
CA ASP A 82 4.92 -12.44 -4.38
C ASP A 82 4.38 -13.12 -5.65
N PHE A 83 3.04 -13.15 -5.82
CA PHE A 83 2.43 -13.65 -7.06
C PHE A 83 2.83 -12.82 -8.27
N ILE A 84 2.81 -11.48 -8.15
CA ILE A 84 3.24 -10.58 -9.23
C ILE A 84 4.69 -10.86 -9.63
N ALA A 85 5.59 -10.98 -8.65
CA ALA A 85 6.99 -11.26 -8.91
C ALA A 85 7.21 -12.61 -9.62
N ALA A 86 6.40 -13.62 -9.30
CA ALA A 86 6.51 -14.96 -9.87
C ALA A 86 5.94 -15.08 -11.29
N HIS A 87 4.87 -14.34 -11.59
CA HIS A 87 4.08 -14.58 -12.82
C HIS A 87 4.21 -13.49 -13.88
N PHE A 88 4.61 -12.26 -13.52
CA PHE A 88 4.65 -11.13 -14.44
C PHE A 88 6.05 -10.51 -14.59
N ALA A 89 7.08 -11.25 -14.16
CA ALA A 89 8.46 -10.77 -14.18
C ALA A 89 8.87 -10.28 -15.58
N PRO A 90 9.72 -9.24 -15.67
CA PRO A 90 10.27 -8.76 -16.91
C PRO A 90 11.02 -9.85 -17.68
N LEU A 91 10.93 -9.83 -19.01
CA LEU A 91 11.65 -10.76 -19.89
C LEU A 91 13.17 -10.49 -19.92
N ALA A 92 13.57 -9.26 -19.55
CA ALA A 92 14.95 -8.83 -19.40
C ALA A 92 15.00 -7.66 -18.38
N PRO A 93 16.14 -7.39 -17.75
CA PRO A 93 16.27 -6.26 -16.82
C PRO A 93 15.82 -4.94 -17.47
N GLY A 94 14.93 -4.20 -16.81
CA GLY A 94 14.39 -2.93 -17.30
C GLY A 94 13.38 -3.06 -18.44
N ALA A 95 12.93 -4.27 -18.80
CA ALA A 95 11.89 -4.44 -19.82
C ALA A 95 10.47 -4.14 -19.31
N GLY A 96 10.28 -4.01 -17.99
CA GLY A 96 8.98 -3.79 -17.34
C GLY A 96 8.19 -5.06 -17.07
N PHE A 97 7.36 -5.02 -16.05
CA PHE A 97 6.44 -6.11 -15.72
C PHE A 97 5.35 -6.22 -16.78
N ILE A 98 5.12 -7.46 -17.26
CA ILE A 98 4.19 -7.74 -18.35
C ILE A 98 2.75 -7.80 -17.86
N THR A 99 1.79 -7.38 -18.71
CA THR A 99 0.36 -7.32 -18.36
C THR A 99 -0.31 -8.67 -18.16
N SER A 100 0.22 -9.74 -18.79
CA SER A 100 -0.34 -11.10 -18.72
C SER A 100 0.76 -12.15 -18.70
N SER A 101 0.59 -13.18 -17.90
CA SER A 101 1.53 -14.32 -17.84
C SER A 101 1.28 -15.37 -18.90
N THR A 102 0.09 -15.42 -19.49
CA THR A 102 -0.26 -16.41 -20.51
C THR A 102 0.26 -15.98 -21.86
N ARG A 103 1.18 -16.74 -22.40
CA ARG A 103 1.63 -16.66 -23.81
C ARG A 103 0.65 -17.46 -24.67
N THR A 104 -0.49 -16.88 -25.00
CA THR A 104 -1.33 -17.41 -26.06
C THR A 104 -0.81 -16.91 -27.41
N ASP A 105 -1.00 -17.69 -28.48
CA ASP A 105 -0.74 -17.28 -29.87
C ASP A 105 -1.71 -16.17 -30.30
N THR A 106 -1.70 -15.07 -29.57
CA THR A 106 -2.55 -13.94 -29.84
C THR A 106 -1.81 -12.90 -30.67
N ALA A 107 -2.55 -12.13 -31.44
CA ALA A 107 -2.04 -10.98 -32.19
C ALA A 107 -1.39 -9.91 -31.25
N TYR A 108 -1.63 -10.02 -29.96
CA TYR A 108 -1.12 -9.12 -28.91
C TYR A 108 -0.36 -9.93 -27.87
N PRO A 109 0.98 -10.11 -28.03
CA PRO A 109 1.79 -10.77 -27.02
C PRO A 109 1.81 -9.97 -25.71
N PRO A 110 2.04 -10.63 -24.56
CA PRO A 110 2.24 -9.93 -23.30
C PRO A 110 3.28 -8.83 -23.44
N HIS A 111 2.94 -7.64 -23.00
CA HIS A 111 3.80 -6.46 -23.08
C HIS A 111 3.71 -5.68 -21.76
N PRO A 112 4.70 -4.86 -21.40
CA PRO A 112 4.61 -4.01 -20.23
C PRO A 112 3.69 -2.83 -20.49
N ASP A 113 2.76 -2.60 -19.58
CA ASP A 113 1.96 -1.38 -19.54
C ASP A 113 2.61 -0.36 -18.61
N ARG A 114 2.63 0.90 -19.03
CA ARG A 114 3.26 1.99 -18.28
C ARG A 114 2.53 2.26 -16.97
N ASP A 115 1.22 2.33 -17.01
CA ASP A 115 0.42 2.76 -15.87
C ASP A 115 0.32 1.64 -14.82
N GLU A 116 0.31 0.37 -15.23
CA GLU A 116 0.46 -0.77 -14.32
C GLU A 116 1.84 -0.79 -13.66
N ASN A 117 2.91 -0.51 -14.39
CA ASN A 117 4.26 -0.44 -13.79
C ASN A 117 4.40 0.78 -12.84
N ILE A 118 3.78 1.92 -13.12
CA ILE A 118 3.69 3.05 -12.17
C ILE A 118 2.98 2.62 -10.89
N ALA A 119 1.83 1.97 -11.01
CA ALA A 119 1.05 1.50 -9.88
C ALA A 119 1.82 0.43 -9.08
N LEU A 120 2.57 -0.45 -9.75
CA LEU A 120 3.41 -1.47 -9.12
C LEU A 120 4.56 -0.86 -8.32
N VAL A 121 5.28 0.14 -8.85
CA VAL A 121 6.32 0.86 -8.09
C VAL A 121 5.74 1.41 -6.79
N ARG A 122 4.63 2.13 -6.87
CA ARG A 122 4.00 2.77 -5.70
C ARG A 122 3.52 1.75 -4.66
N PHE A 123 2.89 0.68 -5.12
CA PHE A 123 2.44 -0.43 -4.27
C PHE A 123 3.61 -1.13 -3.57
N ALA A 124 4.62 -1.54 -4.34
CA ALA A 124 5.75 -2.30 -3.83
C ALA A 124 6.65 -1.45 -2.90
N SER A 125 6.83 -0.16 -3.16
CA SER A 125 7.55 0.77 -2.28
C SER A 125 6.87 0.91 -0.92
N LYS A 126 5.54 1.11 -0.90
CA LYS A 126 4.75 1.20 0.34
C LYS A 126 4.80 -0.12 1.11
N LEU A 127 4.63 -1.25 0.42
CA LEU A 127 4.69 -2.58 1.02
C LEU A 127 6.07 -2.90 1.59
N ALA A 128 7.14 -2.59 0.86
CA ALA A 128 8.52 -2.80 1.30
C ALA A 128 8.82 -2.10 2.64
N PHE A 129 8.31 -0.90 2.80
CA PHE A 129 8.40 -0.17 4.06
C PHE A 129 7.54 -0.82 5.13
N ALA A 130 6.28 -1.15 4.82
CA ALA A 130 5.31 -1.68 5.78
C ALA A 130 5.74 -3.00 6.42
N VAL A 131 6.48 -3.85 5.68
CA VAL A 131 6.94 -5.16 6.19
C VAL A 131 8.47 -5.24 6.37
N SER A 132 9.20 -4.14 6.16
CA SER A 132 10.67 -4.08 6.23
C SER A 132 11.37 -5.16 5.37
N ASP A 133 10.81 -5.48 4.20
CA ASP A 133 11.31 -6.54 3.32
C ASP A 133 11.93 -5.99 2.04
N LYS A 134 13.22 -6.31 1.85
CA LYS A 134 13.99 -5.88 0.68
C LYS A 134 13.43 -6.43 -0.64
N ARG A 135 12.79 -7.61 -0.65
CA ARG A 135 12.24 -8.21 -1.89
C ARG A 135 11.27 -7.27 -2.59
N TYR A 136 10.41 -6.60 -1.84
CA TYR A 136 9.44 -5.66 -2.41
C TYR A 136 10.09 -4.33 -2.84
N ARG A 137 11.20 -3.94 -2.22
CA ARG A 137 12.03 -2.82 -2.70
C ARG A 137 12.67 -3.16 -4.05
N ASP A 138 13.21 -4.37 -4.20
CA ASP A 138 13.79 -4.84 -5.46
C ASP A 138 12.72 -4.92 -6.55
N LEU A 139 11.49 -5.34 -6.21
CA LEU A 139 10.34 -5.35 -7.11
C LEU A 139 10.00 -3.93 -7.62
N ALA A 140 9.94 -2.95 -6.73
CA ALA A 140 9.71 -1.55 -7.08
C ALA A 140 10.84 -1.00 -7.98
N ALA A 141 12.09 -1.24 -7.61
CA ALA A 141 13.26 -0.78 -8.36
C ALA A 141 13.31 -1.39 -9.77
N GLU A 142 12.90 -2.66 -9.95
CA GLU A 142 12.84 -3.27 -11.29
C GLU A 142 11.77 -2.60 -12.17
N ALA A 143 10.57 -2.36 -11.64
CA ALA A 143 9.54 -1.64 -12.37
C ALA A 143 9.96 -0.19 -12.68
N MET A 144 10.67 0.48 -11.74
CA MET A 144 11.17 1.83 -11.94
C MET A 144 12.25 1.90 -13.05
N ARG A 145 13.11 0.88 -13.19
CA ARG A 145 14.07 0.82 -14.31
C ARG A 145 13.41 0.90 -15.68
N TYR A 146 12.28 0.22 -15.87
CA TYR A 146 11.48 0.33 -17.10
C TYR A 146 10.96 1.75 -17.30
N LEU A 147 10.36 2.33 -16.27
CA LEU A 147 9.78 3.68 -16.33
C LEU A 147 10.83 4.76 -16.60
N ALA A 148 12.07 4.55 -16.16
CA ALA A 148 13.19 5.46 -16.37
C ALA A 148 13.82 5.36 -17.77
N THR A 149 13.43 4.41 -18.61
CA THR A 149 13.92 4.34 -20.00
C THR A 149 13.46 5.56 -20.80
N SER A 150 14.31 6.08 -21.68
CA SER A 150 13.99 7.28 -22.48
C SER A 150 12.72 7.11 -23.32
N SER A 151 12.46 5.90 -23.80
CA SER A 151 11.27 5.57 -24.59
C SER A 151 9.95 5.67 -23.80
N ILE A 152 10.01 5.61 -22.47
CA ILE A 152 8.86 5.70 -21.57
C ILE A 152 8.84 7.05 -20.86
N ALA A 153 9.96 7.46 -20.24
CA ALA A 153 10.05 8.67 -19.42
C ALA A 153 9.76 9.96 -20.18
N LEU A 154 10.11 10.01 -21.48
CA LEU A 154 9.94 11.19 -22.33
C LEU A 154 8.57 11.26 -23.03
N ARG A 155 7.68 10.30 -22.77
CA ARG A 155 6.31 10.35 -23.31
C ARG A 155 5.48 11.41 -22.58
N PRO A 156 4.47 12.01 -23.27
CA PRO A 156 3.50 12.88 -22.60
C PRO A 156 2.84 12.20 -21.39
N LEU A 157 2.39 13.01 -20.42
CA LEU A 157 1.72 12.55 -19.20
C LEU A 157 2.64 11.71 -18.27
N SER A 158 3.83 12.22 -18.01
CA SER A 158 4.84 11.57 -17.15
C SER A 158 4.64 11.82 -15.64
N ALA A 159 3.63 12.58 -15.22
CA ALA A 159 3.42 12.91 -13.81
C ALA A 159 3.34 11.66 -12.91
N GLY A 160 2.70 10.57 -13.37
CA GLY A 160 2.66 9.30 -12.65
C GLY A 160 4.03 8.68 -12.42
N ILE A 161 4.95 8.82 -13.39
CA ILE A 161 6.35 8.34 -13.26
C ILE A 161 7.09 9.15 -12.19
N LEU A 162 6.90 10.48 -12.16
CA LEU A 162 7.53 11.33 -11.15
C LEU A 162 7.02 10.99 -9.73
N LEU A 163 5.71 10.74 -9.59
CA LEU A 163 5.13 10.29 -8.32
C LEU A 163 5.68 8.92 -7.91
N ALA A 164 5.81 7.98 -8.84
CA ALA A 164 6.39 6.67 -8.57
C ALA A 164 7.86 6.77 -8.15
N ALA A 165 8.65 7.62 -8.81
CA ALA A 165 10.04 7.89 -8.44
C ALA A 165 10.16 8.55 -7.06
N ASP A 166 9.25 9.46 -6.72
CA ASP A 166 9.20 10.07 -5.39
C ASP A 166 8.86 9.03 -4.31
N ASP A 167 7.85 8.20 -4.54
CA ASP A 167 7.43 7.14 -3.61
C ASP A 167 8.52 6.05 -3.44
N GLU A 168 9.27 5.72 -4.48
CA GLU A 168 10.38 4.75 -4.42
C GLU A 168 11.61 5.31 -3.70
N SER A 169 11.92 6.58 -3.91
CA SER A 169 13.10 7.22 -3.33
C SER A 169 12.93 7.67 -1.88
N LYS A 170 11.70 7.84 -1.41
CA LYS A 170 11.37 8.37 -0.08
C LYS A 170 10.58 7.36 0.74
N SER A 171 10.88 7.27 2.03
CA SER A 171 10.04 6.53 2.97
C SER A 171 8.67 7.20 3.11
N PRO A 172 7.57 6.44 3.27
CA PRO A 172 6.27 7.00 3.59
C PRO A 172 6.32 7.78 4.91
N LEU A 173 5.32 8.63 5.12
CA LEU A 173 5.08 9.20 6.43
C LEU A 173 4.54 8.08 7.32
N HIS A 174 5.27 7.75 8.37
CA HIS A 174 4.90 6.65 9.26
C HIS A 174 4.19 7.19 10.50
N ILE A 175 2.93 6.84 10.65
CA ILE A 175 2.08 7.23 11.76
C ILE A 175 1.80 5.99 12.60
N THR A 176 2.15 6.01 13.88
CA THR A 176 1.89 4.89 14.78
C THR A 176 1.03 5.34 15.94
N ILE A 177 -0.09 4.66 16.13
CA ILE A 177 -0.97 4.83 17.29
C ILE A 177 -0.57 3.78 18.33
N LEU A 178 -0.28 4.24 19.55
CA LEU A 178 -0.09 3.39 20.73
C LEU A 178 -1.35 3.46 21.57
N GLY A 179 -1.87 2.32 22.00
CA GLY A 179 -3.04 2.22 22.87
C GLY A 179 -3.93 1.03 22.54
N ALA A 180 -4.78 0.63 23.47
CA ALA A 180 -5.72 -0.46 23.20
C ALA A 180 -6.78 -0.02 22.18
N PRO A 181 -7.19 -0.89 21.23
CA PRO A 181 -8.17 -0.55 20.19
C PRO A 181 -9.54 -0.13 20.73
N GLN A 182 -9.84 -0.46 21.99
CA GLN A 182 -11.10 -0.11 22.68
C GLN A 182 -11.03 1.23 23.39
N GLU A 183 -9.85 1.82 23.53
CA GLU A 183 -9.69 3.10 24.20
C GLU A 183 -10.15 4.25 23.31
N ALA A 184 -11.13 5.02 23.76
CA ALA A 184 -11.70 6.13 22.99
C ALA A 184 -10.64 7.14 22.49
N ARG A 185 -9.59 7.36 23.27
CA ARG A 185 -8.49 8.25 22.89
C ARG A 185 -7.66 7.66 21.74
N ALA A 186 -7.34 6.37 21.79
CA ALA A 186 -6.61 5.69 20.71
C ALA A 186 -7.42 5.72 19.41
N VAL A 187 -8.72 5.43 19.48
CA VAL A 187 -9.65 5.55 18.36
C VAL A 187 -9.68 6.97 17.79
N ALA A 188 -9.79 8.00 18.65
CA ALA A 188 -9.81 9.39 18.20
C ALA A 188 -8.49 9.80 17.49
N LEU A 189 -7.34 9.34 17.98
CA LEU A 189 -6.04 9.57 17.35
C LEU A 189 -5.95 8.87 15.98
N HIS A 190 -6.45 7.65 15.88
CA HIS A 190 -6.49 6.91 14.59
C HIS A 190 -7.39 7.60 13.57
N VAL A 191 -8.60 8.01 13.96
CA VAL A 191 -9.49 8.77 13.08
C VAL A 191 -8.85 10.10 12.65
N ALA A 192 -8.15 10.78 13.53
CA ALA A 192 -7.45 12.01 13.19
C ALA A 192 -6.29 11.79 12.22
N ALA A 193 -5.57 10.66 12.36
CA ALA A 193 -4.53 10.25 11.42
C ALA A 193 -5.11 9.98 10.04
N LEU A 194 -6.16 9.16 9.94
CA LEU A 194 -6.85 8.84 8.69
C LEU A 194 -7.34 10.10 7.95
N ARG A 195 -7.87 11.07 8.69
CA ARG A 195 -8.38 12.34 8.13
C ARG A 195 -7.29 13.34 7.73
N ALA A 196 -6.08 13.15 8.21
CA ALA A 196 -5.00 14.11 7.96
C ALA A 196 -4.43 14.04 6.55
N LEU A 197 -4.72 12.98 5.80
CA LEU A 197 -4.40 12.71 4.39
C LEU A 197 -3.00 13.15 3.97
N ALA A 198 -2.09 12.20 3.90
CA ALA A 198 -0.83 12.33 3.19
C ALA A 198 -0.87 11.46 1.92
N SER A 199 -0.23 11.88 0.85
CA SER A 199 -0.23 11.15 -0.42
C SER A 199 0.55 9.84 -0.37
N HIS A 200 1.45 9.72 0.58
CA HIS A 200 2.32 8.55 0.79
C HIS A 200 2.52 8.35 2.29
N GLU A 201 1.62 7.57 2.89
CA GLU A 201 1.61 7.32 4.33
C GLU A 201 1.39 5.85 4.64
N LEU A 202 1.84 5.46 5.83
CA LEU A 202 1.55 4.19 6.47
C LEU A 202 1.05 4.46 7.88
N ILE A 203 -0.12 3.90 8.21
CA ILE A 203 -0.70 3.99 9.56
C ILE A 203 -0.61 2.61 10.20
N GLU A 204 0.02 2.53 11.36
CA GLU A 204 0.12 1.33 12.17
C GLU A 204 -0.54 1.54 13.53
N TRP A 205 -1.03 0.43 14.10
CA TRP A 205 -1.57 0.42 15.45
C TRP A 205 -0.79 -0.56 16.31
N ARG A 206 -0.27 -0.08 17.43
CA ARG A 206 0.40 -0.86 18.46
C ARG A 206 -0.53 -1.01 19.65
N ASP A 207 -1.15 -2.17 19.78
CA ASP A 207 -1.85 -2.56 21.01
C ASP A 207 -0.82 -2.94 22.08
N PRO A 208 -0.84 -2.36 23.30
CA PRO A 208 0.04 -2.77 24.39
C PRO A 208 -0.10 -4.24 24.79
N ALA A 209 -1.27 -4.84 24.54
CA ALA A 209 -1.51 -6.27 24.80
C ALA A 209 -0.91 -7.17 23.71
N ASP A 210 -0.58 -6.64 22.54
CA ASP A 210 0.08 -7.40 21.47
C ASP A 210 1.61 -7.35 21.67
N HIS A 211 2.20 -8.49 22.01
CA HIS A 211 3.64 -8.61 22.21
C HIS A 211 4.43 -8.82 20.91
N ASN A 212 3.75 -8.97 19.77
CA ASN A 212 4.43 -9.09 18.49
C ASN A 212 5.02 -7.74 18.07
N PRO A 213 6.21 -7.70 17.45
CA PRO A 213 6.77 -6.47 16.91
C PRO A 213 5.86 -5.89 15.83
N LEU A 214 5.94 -4.58 15.64
CA LEU A 214 5.31 -3.94 14.48
C LEU A 214 5.91 -4.49 13.19
N PRO A 215 5.13 -4.64 12.12
CA PRO A 215 5.62 -5.10 10.81
C PRO A 215 6.78 -4.26 10.27
N THR A 216 6.76 -2.96 10.50
CA THR A 216 7.86 -2.03 10.17
C THR A 216 9.12 -2.21 11.03
N ASN A 217 9.07 -3.06 12.06
CA ASN A 217 10.17 -3.30 12.99
C ASN A 217 10.64 -2.04 13.78
N VAL A 218 9.77 -1.04 13.89
CA VAL A 218 10.04 0.17 14.68
C VAL A 218 9.62 -0.07 16.14
N SER A 219 10.47 0.37 17.07
CA SER A 219 10.20 0.26 18.52
C SER A 219 9.78 1.61 19.10
N TYR A 220 8.81 1.59 19.98
CA TYR A 220 8.31 2.77 20.70
C TYR A 220 8.40 2.59 22.20
N PRO A 221 8.55 3.69 22.97
CA PRO A 221 8.52 3.64 24.43
C PRO A 221 7.16 3.12 24.93
N ASN A 222 7.16 2.41 26.03
CA ASN A 222 5.91 2.02 26.68
C ASN A 222 5.32 3.23 27.41
N LEU A 223 4.12 3.62 27.00
CA LEU A 223 3.39 4.75 27.58
C LEU A 223 2.17 4.22 28.35
N ASN A 224 1.83 4.90 29.46
CA ASN A 224 0.67 4.56 30.27
C ASN A 224 -0.65 5.15 29.74
N HIS A 225 -0.65 5.71 28.54
CA HIS A 225 -1.80 6.35 27.91
C HIS A 225 -1.66 6.28 26.39
N PRO A 226 -2.76 6.34 25.64
CA PRO A 226 -2.72 6.37 24.19
C PRO A 226 -1.98 7.59 23.66
N ALA A 227 -1.16 7.37 22.65
CA ALA A 227 -0.41 8.43 21.99
C ALA A 227 -0.19 8.10 20.51
N LEU A 228 0.06 9.14 19.72
CA LEU A 228 0.43 9.03 18.32
C LEU A 228 1.85 9.54 18.12
N PHE A 229 2.65 8.75 17.43
CA PHE A 229 3.95 9.15 16.88
C PHE A 229 3.83 9.34 15.38
N LEU A 230 4.56 10.33 14.87
CA LEU A 230 4.69 10.59 13.46
C LEU A 230 6.17 10.63 13.13
N CYS A 231 6.61 9.71 12.27
CA CYS A 231 8.00 9.55 11.89
C CYS A 231 8.19 9.83 10.39
N THR A 232 9.29 10.49 10.09
CA THR A 232 9.87 10.59 8.75
C THR A 232 11.04 9.60 8.64
N ALA A 233 11.75 9.57 7.51
CA ALA A 233 12.94 8.73 7.35
C ALA A 233 14.03 8.98 8.40
N THR A 234 14.11 10.19 8.96
CA THR A 234 15.24 10.62 9.79
C THR A 234 14.87 11.00 11.22
N SER A 235 13.59 11.22 11.50
CA SER A 235 13.15 11.72 12.82
C SER A 235 11.71 11.34 13.13
N CYS A 236 11.41 11.19 14.40
CA CYS A 236 10.04 11.05 14.91
C CYS A 236 9.63 12.29 15.71
N SER A 237 8.35 12.61 15.69
CA SER A 237 7.79 13.65 16.56
C SER A 237 7.83 13.23 18.02
N SER A 238 7.73 14.22 18.94
CA SER A 238 7.26 13.89 20.27
C SER A 238 5.85 13.27 20.20
N PRO A 239 5.51 12.36 21.13
CA PRO A 239 4.17 11.78 21.15
C PRO A 239 3.10 12.86 21.36
N THR A 240 1.99 12.75 20.63
CA THR A 240 0.81 13.57 20.89
C THR A 240 -0.33 12.71 21.41
N THR A 241 -1.05 13.24 22.40
CA THR A 241 -2.28 12.65 22.94
C THR A 241 -3.52 13.39 22.47
N GLU A 242 -3.34 14.46 21.68
CA GLU A 242 -4.39 15.39 21.26
C GLU A 242 -4.72 15.17 19.78
N PRO A 243 -5.88 14.57 19.43
CA PRO A 243 -6.28 14.34 18.05
C PRO A 243 -6.29 15.61 17.19
N GLU A 244 -6.60 16.75 17.80
CA GLU A 244 -6.69 18.06 17.12
C GLU A 244 -5.34 18.54 16.58
N ARG A 245 -4.23 18.06 17.15
CA ARG A 245 -2.87 18.40 16.72
C ARG A 245 -2.39 17.57 15.51
N VAL A 246 -2.99 16.42 15.28
CA VAL A 246 -2.51 15.47 14.25
C VAL A 246 -2.45 16.11 12.86
N PRO A 247 -3.47 16.85 12.37
CA PRO A 247 -3.38 17.47 11.04
C PRO A 247 -2.25 18.49 10.90
N ALA A 248 -1.94 19.22 11.96
CA ALA A 248 -0.83 20.19 11.95
C ALA A 248 0.53 19.49 11.93
N LEU A 249 0.68 18.38 12.67
CA LEU A 249 1.88 17.55 12.67
C LEU A 249 2.13 16.95 11.29
N VAL A 250 1.09 16.39 10.64
CA VAL A 250 1.19 15.81 9.30
C VAL A 250 1.63 16.88 8.29
N ARG A 251 0.98 18.05 8.25
CA ARG A 251 1.38 19.14 7.35
C ARG A 251 2.83 19.57 7.55
N ARG A 252 3.27 19.70 8.82
CA ARG A 252 4.67 20.05 9.12
C ARG A 252 5.66 19.00 8.63
N ALA A 253 5.35 17.73 8.80
CA ALA A 253 6.21 16.65 8.33
C ALA A 253 6.29 16.58 6.80
N GLN A 254 5.20 16.88 6.10
CA GLN A 254 5.18 16.98 4.64
C GLN A 254 6.08 18.11 4.11
N THR A 255 6.10 19.26 4.80
CA THR A 255 6.97 20.40 4.42
C THR A 255 8.45 20.09 4.65
N LEU A 256 8.79 19.25 5.63
CA LEU A 256 10.18 18.83 5.89
C LEU A 256 10.69 17.77 4.92
N LYS A 257 9.81 17.16 4.13
CA LYS A 257 10.15 16.18 3.08
C LYS A 257 10.52 16.82 1.73
N GLN A 258 10.22 18.10 1.55
CA GLN A 258 10.58 18.88 0.36
C GLN A 258 12.00 19.41 0.48
#